data_cb7e98cb43743432e734edb10a8fbb88
#
_entry.id   cb7e98cb43743432e734edb10a8fbb88
#
_cell.length_a   1.000
_cell.length_b   1.000
_cell.length_c   1.000
_cell.angle_alpha   90.00
_cell.angle_beta   90.00
_cell.angle_gamma   90.00
#
_symmetry.space_group_name_H-M   'P 1'
#
loop_
_entity.id
_entity.type
_entity.pdbx_description
1 polymer ?
#
loop_
_entity_poly.entity_id
_entity_poly.type
_entity_poly.pdbx_seq_one_letter_code
_entity_poly.pdbx_strand_id
1 'polypeptide(L)'
;MSPVHDRILTVSNGLSVVRVALVIPIVLLLRTSADESRLPLLGLMMLAVLTDFLDGWFARQFSQVTELGKIIDPLADKLSVGIVALVLVLTARIPQWYFFLVIGRDLAILAGGIYIRHRTNITLQSNTLGKWAVTAVALYILFVVMVWDQASWAGEILLILTAGMLILSFVVYARRFIAVVSGSAAPSSAATPTPETH
;
A
#
# COMPACT_ATOMS: atom_id res chain seq x y z
N MET A 1 20.70 31.34 1.90
CA MET A 1 19.63 30.44 2.32
C MET A 1 18.34 30.91 1.67
N SER A 2 17.99 30.36 0.53
CA SER A 2 16.72 30.65 -0.13
C SER A 2 15.60 29.92 0.62
N PRO A 3 14.45 30.57 0.89
CA PRO A 3 13.34 29.92 1.57
C PRO A 3 12.86 28.76 0.70
N VAL A 4 12.91 27.55 1.24
CA VAL A 4 12.24 26.38 0.67
C VAL A 4 10.75 26.73 0.72
N HIS A 5 10.22 27.24 -0.37
CA HIS A 5 8.78 27.40 -0.53
C HIS A 5 8.23 25.97 -0.51
N ASP A 6 7.52 25.64 0.56
CA ASP A 6 6.68 24.45 0.64
C ASP A 6 5.61 24.58 -0.46
N ARG A 7 5.95 24.13 -1.65
CA ARG A 7 4.97 24.02 -2.74
C ARG A 7 4.05 22.86 -2.39
N ILE A 8 2.95 23.18 -1.72
CA ILE A 8 1.86 22.25 -1.38
C ILE A 8 1.29 21.62 -2.67
N LEU A 9 1.33 22.34 -3.78
CA LEU A 9 0.91 21.88 -5.10
C LEU A 9 2.09 21.29 -5.88
N THR A 10 2.36 20.02 -5.68
CA THR A 10 3.24 19.22 -6.54
C THR A 10 2.42 18.30 -7.43
N VAL A 11 3.00 17.87 -8.55
CA VAL A 11 2.35 16.90 -9.46
C VAL A 11 2.00 15.62 -8.70
N SER A 12 2.87 15.17 -7.78
CA SER A 12 2.64 14.01 -6.93
C SER A 12 1.40 14.20 -6.05
N ASN A 13 1.31 15.29 -5.29
CA ASN A 13 0.13 15.57 -4.45
C ASN A 13 -1.16 15.66 -5.29
N GLY A 14 -1.08 16.21 -6.52
CA GLY A 14 -2.21 16.25 -7.44
C GLY A 14 -2.68 14.85 -7.85
N LEU A 15 -1.75 13.94 -8.16
CA LEU A 15 -2.07 12.56 -8.52
C LEU A 15 -2.67 11.78 -7.35
N SER A 16 -2.18 12.01 -6.12
CA SER A 16 -2.76 11.41 -4.91
C SER A 16 -4.22 11.87 -4.68
N VAL A 17 -4.52 13.15 -4.92
CA VAL A 17 -5.90 13.66 -4.86
C VAL A 17 -6.78 13.03 -5.95
N VAL A 18 -6.28 12.93 -7.18
CA VAL A 18 -7.00 12.25 -8.28
C VAL A 18 -7.30 10.80 -7.92
N ARG A 19 -6.36 10.08 -7.32
CA ARG A 19 -6.56 8.70 -6.87
C ARG A 19 -7.69 8.58 -5.85
N VAL A 20 -7.71 9.44 -4.84
CA VAL A 20 -8.80 9.47 -3.84
C VAL A 20 -10.13 9.81 -4.52
N ALA A 21 -10.16 10.75 -5.46
CA ALA A 21 -11.36 11.09 -6.23
C ALA A 21 -11.87 9.92 -7.07
N LEU A 22 -10.97 9.10 -7.65
CA LEU A 22 -11.31 7.89 -8.41
C LEU A 22 -12.00 6.81 -7.55
N VAL A 23 -11.78 6.80 -6.23
CA VAL A 23 -12.46 5.85 -5.33
C VAL A 23 -13.97 6.06 -5.37
N ILE A 24 -14.45 7.29 -5.53
CA ILE A 24 -15.90 7.59 -5.53
C ILE A 24 -16.63 6.86 -6.67
N PRO A 25 -16.27 7.03 -7.95
CA PRO A 25 -16.92 6.31 -9.04
C PRO A 25 -16.69 4.79 -8.95
N ILE A 26 -15.53 4.33 -8.47
CA ILE A 26 -15.26 2.90 -8.25
C ILE A 26 -16.28 2.33 -7.26
N VAL A 27 -16.50 2.99 -6.11
CA VAL A 27 -17.47 2.55 -5.10
C VAL A 27 -18.90 2.57 -5.64
N LEU A 28 -19.26 3.57 -6.42
CA LEU A 28 -20.59 3.66 -7.03
C LEU A 28 -20.83 2.50 -8.01
N LEU A 29 -19.86 2.21 -8.87
CA LEU A 29 -19.93 1.10 -9.83
C LEU A 29 -19.93 -0.27 -9.16
N LEU A 30 -19.20 -0.43 -8.04
CA LEU A 30 -19.22 -1.68 -7.26
C LEU A 30 -20.60 -2.01 -6.68
N ARG A 31 -21.47 -1.01 -6.50
CA ARG A 31 -22.84 -1.18 -6.00
C ARG A 31 -23.87 -1.42 -7.11
N THR A 32 -23.50 -1.17 -8.36
CA THR A 32 -24.38 -1.37 -9.51
C THR A 32 -24.37 -2.85 -9.95
N SER A 33 -25.35 -3.28 -10.74
CA SER A 33 -25.41 -4.65 -11.25
C SER A 33 -24.18 -5.02 -12.09
N ALA A 34 -23.75 -6.27 -11.96
CA ALA A 34 -22.46 -6.77 -12.45
C ALA A 34 -22.20 -6.55 -13.94
N ASP A 35 -23.19 -6.76 -14.79
CA ASP A 35 -22.98 -6.86 -16.22
C ASP A 35 -22.74 -5.49 -16.90
N GLU A 36 -23.34 -4.41 -16.42
CA GLU A 36 -23.21 -3.09 -17.02
C GLU A 36 -21.99 -2.30 -16.51
N SER A 37 -21.54 -2.61 -15.30
CA SER A 37 -20.50 -1.82 -14.61
C SER A 37 -19.09 -2.41 -14.70
N ARG A 38 -18.93 -3.66 -15.17
CA ARG A 38 -17.66 -4.39 -15.15
C ARG A 38 -16.53 -3.68 -15.93
N LEU A 39 -16.75 -3.34 -17.19
CA LEU A 39 -15.75 -2.69 -18.03
C LEU A 39 -15.37 -1.29 -17.54
N PRO A 40 -16.34 -0.37 -17.25
CA PRO A 40 -15.99 0.92 -16.65
C PRO A 40 -15.27 0.80 -15.31
N LEU A 41 -15.65 -0.16 -14.47
CA LEU A 41 -14.99 -0.41 -13.18
C LEU A 41 -13.55 -0.85 -13.37
N LEU A 42 -13.28 -1.81 -14.24
CA LEU A 42 -11.93 -2.24 -14.59
C LEU A 42 -11.09 -1.08 -15.15
N GLY A 43 -11.66 -0.28 -16.03
CA GLY A 43 -11.02 0.91 -16.58
C GLY A 43 -10.60 1.90 -15.49
N LEU A 44 -11.49 2.19 -14.54
CA LEU A 44 -11.19 3.09 -13.42
C LEU A 44 -10.14 2.50 -12.46
N MET A 45 -10.19 1.19 -12.18
CA MET A 45 -9.19 0.54 -11.35
C MET A 45 -7.82 0.52 -12.03
N MET A 46 -7.76 0.24 -13.33
CA MET A 46 -6.50 0.33 -14.08
C MET A 46 -5.97 1.75 -14.12
N LEU A 47 -6.84 2.76 -14.24
CA LEU A 47 -6.46 4.16 -14.18
C LEU A 47 -5.89 4.51 -12.79
N ALA A 48 -6.50 4.02 -11.71
CA ALA A 48 -6.00 4.23 -10.36
C ALA A 48 -4.60 3.60 -10.16
N VAL A 49 -4.39 2.38 -10.65
CA VAL A 49 -3.07 1.72 -10.63
C VAL A 49 -2.05 2.48 -11.46
N LEU A 50 -2.44 2.96 -12.65
CA LEU A 50 -1.57 3.72 -13.53
C LEU A 50 -1.17 5.06 -12.90
N THR A 51 -2.11 5.77 -12.27
CA THR A 51 -1.82 7.03 -11.56
C THR A 51 -0.84 6.82 -10.42
N ASP A 52 -0.95 5.70 -9.67
CA ASP A 52 0.00 5.33 -8.62
C ASP A 52 1.42 5.06 -9.18
N PHE A 53 1.50 4.32 -10.28
CA PHE A 53 2.77 4.06 -10.93
C PHE A 53 3.43 5.35 -11.46
N LEU A 54 2.65 6.23 -12.10
CA LEU A 54 3.11 7.51 -12.63
C LEU A 54 3.57 8.44 -11.51
N ASP A 55 2.83 8.51 -10.40
CA ASP A 55 3.21 9.31 -9.23
C ASP A 55 4.59 8.91 -8.69
N GLY A 56 4.81 7.63 -8.45
CA GLY A 56 6.10 7.12 -8.03
C GLY A 56 7.23 7.35 -9.06
N TRP A 57 6.91 7.34 -10.35
CA TRP A 57 7.88 7.64 -11.41
C TRP A 57 8.21 9.13 -11.46
N PHE A 58 7.20 10.01 -11.46
CA PHE A 58 7.39 11.46 -11.46
C PHE A 58 8.13 11.95 -10.22
N ALA A 59 7.77 11.44 -9.02
CA ALA A 59 8.44 11.81 -7.78
C ALA A 59 9.95 11.52 -7.83
N ARG A 60 10.36 10.39 -8.42
CA ARG A 60 11.79 10.04 -8.60
C ARG A 60 12.48 10.90 -9.66
N GLN A 61 11.79 11.21 -10.76
CA GLN A 61 12.39 11.95 -11.89
C GLN A 61 12.63 13.41 -11.55
N PHE A 62 11.71 14.05 -10.81
CA PHE A 62 11.74 15.49 -10.59
C PHE A 62 12.24 15.90 -9.21
N SER A 63 12.64 14.95 -8.35
CA SER A 63 13.12 15.20 -6.97
C SER A 63 12.19 16.12 -6.15
N GLN A 64 10.90 16.16 -6.49
CA GLN A 64 9.88 17.03 -5.87
C GLN A 64 9.21 16.32 -4.68
N VAL A 65 10.02 15.81 -3.76
CA VAL A 65 9.49 15.14 -2.57
C VAL A 65 9.30 16.18 -1.48
N THR A 66 8.05 16.55 -1.21
CA THR A 66 7.71 17.42 -0.07
C THR A 66 7.59 16.61 1.22
N GLU A 67 7.87 17.23 2.36
CA GLU A 67 7.69 16.57 3.67
C GLU A 67 6.23 16.15 3.92
N LEU A 68 5.27 16.97 3.48
CA LEU A 68 3.84 16.66 3.54
C LEU A 68 3.47 15.51 2.59
N GLY A 69 3.98 15.49 1.36
CA GLY A 69 3.74 14.42 0.39
C GLY A 69 4.20 13.07 0.90
N LYS A 70 5.35 12.98 1.58
CA LYS A 70 5.86 11.73 2.19
C LYS A 70 4.88 11.08 3.16
N ILE A 71 3.95 11.85 3.74
CA ILE A 71 2.94 11.36 4.68
C ILE A 71 1.59 11.17 3.99
N ILE A 72 1.18 12.12 3.14
CA ILE A 72 -0.13 12.12 2.49
C ILE A 72 -0.22 11.00 1.45
N ASP A 73 0.81 10.78 0.64
CA ASP A 73 0.80 9.78 -0.42
C ASP A 73 0.57 8.35 0.12
N PRO A 74 1.35 7.84 1.11
CA PRO A 74 1.09 6.52 1.67
C PRO A 74 -0.26 6.41 2.40
N LEU A 75 -0.75 7.53 2.95
CA LEU A 75 -2.06 7.54 3.62
C LEU A 75 -3.19 7.47 2.60
N ALA A 76 -3.12 8.26 1.53
CA ALA A 76 -4.09 8.25 0.43
C ALA A 76 -4.18 6.87 -0.23
N ASP A 77 -3.03 6.22 -0.47
CA ASP A 77 -2.97 4.86 -1.02
C ASP A 77 -3.70 3.86 -0.13
N LYS A 78 -3.37 3.84 1.16
CA LYS A 78 -3.98 2.92 2.10
C LYS A 78 -5.47 3.16 2.28
N LEU A 79 -5.90 4.43 2.30
CA LEU A 79 -7.31 4.78 2.36
C LEU A 79 -8.05 4.33 1.10
N SER A 80 -7.49 4.56 -0.07
CA SER A 80 -8.11 4.17 -1.35
C SER A 80 -8.31 2.66 -1.44
N VAL A 81 -7.25 1.88 -1.19
CA VAL A 81 -7.33 0.40 -1.18
C VAL A 81 -8.25 -0.11 -0.07
N GLY A 82 -8.19 0.50 1.12
CA GLY A 82 -9.02 0.14 2.26
C GLY A 82 -10.51 0.36 2.00
N ILE A 83 -10.89 1.48 1.37
CA ILE A 83 -12.29 1.78 1.02
C ILE A 83 -12.80 0.78 -0.03
N VAL A 84 -12.02 0.52 -1.08
CA VAL A 84 -12.41 -0.46 -2.11
C VAL A 84 -12.56 -1.86 -1.49
N ALA A 85 -11.61 -2.30 -0.66
CA ALA A 85 -11.69 -3.56 0.04
C ALA A 85 -12.90 -3.65 0.98
N LEU A 86 -13.22 -2.56 1.70
CA LEU A 86 -14.41 -2.49 2.56
C LEU A 86 -15.70 -2.66 1.75
N VAL A 87 -15.82 -2.00 0.59
CA VAL A 87 -16.99 -2.15 -0.27
C VAL A 87 -17.11 -3.57 -0.80
N LEU A 88 -15.99 -4.22 -1.15
CA LEU A 88 -15.99 -5.62 -1.57
C LEU A 88 -16.44 -6.57 -0.45
N VAL A 89 -16.12 -6.26 0.82
CA VAL A 89 -16.66 -6.99 1.98
C VAL A 89 -18.16 -6.75 2.15
N LEU A 90 -18.60 -5.48 2.09
CA LEU A 90 -20.01 -5.13 2.25
C LEU A 90 -20.91 -5.71 1.14
N THR A 91 -20.33 -5.93 -0.04
CA THR A 91 -20.97 -6.61 -1.16
C THR A 91 -20.74 -8.13 -1.16
N ALA A 92 -20.21 -8.68 -0.07
CA ALA A 92 -19.93 -10.10 0.15
C ALA A 92 -19.00 -10.73 -0.92
N ARG A 93 -18.16 -9.96 -1.61
CA ARG A 93 -17.23 -10.44 -2.65
C ARG A 93 -15.91 -10.95 -2.10
N ILE A 94 -15.48 -10.42 -0.96
CA ILE A 94 -14.34 -10.93 -0.21
C ILE A 94 -14.76 -11.21 1.22
N PRO A 95 -14.20 -12.24 1.88
CA PRO A 95 -14.55 -12.57 3.24
C PRO A 95 -14.04 -11.50 4.23
N GLN A 96 -14.83 -11.24 5.28
CA GLN A 96 -14.49 -10.22 6.29
C GLN A 96 -13.15 -10.47 6.96
N TRP A 97 -12.82 -11.75 7.27
CA TRP A 97 -11.55 -12.09 7.90
C TRP A 97 -10.33 -11.67 7.07
N TYR A 98 -10.44 -11.74 5.73
CA TYR A 98 -9.36 -11.32 4.83
C TYR A 98 -9.12 -9.81 4.91
N PHE A 99 -10.18 -9.02 4.95
CA PHE A 99 -10.10 -7.57 5.14
C PHE A 99 -9.37 -7.23 6.45
N PHE A 100 -9.78 -7.86 7.57
CA PHE A 100 -9.11 -7.63 8.85
C PHE A 100 -7.66 -8.10 8.86
N LEU A 101 -7.33 -9.16 8.13
CA LEU A 101 -5.95 -9.61 7.96
C LEU A 101 -5.09 -8.55 7.25
N VAL A 102 -5.58 -7.97 6.14
CA VAL A 102 -4.87 -6.93 5.38
C VAL A 102 -4.67 -5.69 6.25
N ILE A 103 -5.76 -5.13 6.78
CA ILE A 103 -5.72 -3.88 7.55
C ILE A 103 -4.95 -4.08 8.86
N GLY A 104 -5.21 -5.14 9.58
CA GLY A 104 -4.53 -5.45 10.86
C GLY A 104 -3.01 -5.60 10.68
N ARG A 105 -2.59 -6.31 9.65
CA ARG A 105 -1.17 -6.42 9.29
C ARG A 105 -0.56 -5.06 8.97
N ASP A 106 -1.22 -4.23 8.18
CA ASP A 106 -0.70 -2.92 7.78
C ASP A 106 -0.60 -1.96 8.95
N LEU A 107 -1.61 -1.95 9.83
CA LEU A 107 -1.59 -1.15 11.06
C LEU A 107 -0.50 -1.64 12.03
N ALA A 108 -0.31 -2.94 12.17
CA ALA A 108 0.73 -3.50 13.04
C ALA A 108 2.14 -3.15 12.54
N ILE A 109 2.38 -3.22 11.22
CA ILE A 109 3.65 -2.81 10.63
C ILE A 109 3.89 -1.30 10.82
N LEU A 110 2.87 -0.47 10.61
CA LEU A 110 2.97 0.97 10.81
C LEU A 110 3.27 1.32 12.27
N ALA A 111 2.51 0.76 13.19
CA ALA A 111 2.71 0.97 14.63
C ALA A 111 4.09 0.50 15.10
N GLY A 112 4.52 -0.68 14.67
CA GLY A 112 5.85 -1.20 14.98
C GLY A 112 6.97 -0.36 14.39
N GLY A 113 6.80 0.15 13.17
CA GLY A 113 7.76 1.06 12.53
C GLY A 113 7.90 2.39 13.28
N ILE A 114 6.77 2.99 13.69
CA ILE A 114 6.75 4.22 14.50
C ILE A 114 7.42 3.97 15.86
N TYR A 115 7.09 2.85 16.52
CA TYR A 115 7.67 2.52 17.83
C TYR A 115 9.20 2.39 17.77
N ILE A 116 9.74 1.67 16.78
CA ILE A 116 11.19 1.52 16.61
C ILE A 116 11.84 2.87 16.33
N ARG A 117 11.26 3.65 15.40
CA ARG A 117 11.79 4.98 15.06
C ARG A 117 11.90 5.89 16.30
N HIS A 118 10.90 5.85 17.20
CA HIS A 118 10.93 6.63 18.44
C HIS A 118 11.97 6.13 19.46
N ARG A 119 12.23 4.81 19.50
CA ARG A 119 13.16 4.22 20.48
C ARG A 119 14.61 4.21 20.04
N THR A 120 14.87 3.99 18.75
CA THR A 120 16.22 3.68 18.25
C THR A 120 16.73 4.63 17.17
N ASN A 121 15.91 5.60 16.73
CA ASN A 121 16.17 6.43 15.54
C ASN A 121 16.49 5.65 14.26
N ILE A 122 16.25 4.32 14.26
CA ILE A 122 16.45 3.45 13.11
C ILE A 122 15.13 3.30 12.36
N THR A 123 15.14 3.45 11.03
CA THR A 123 14.00 3.13 10.19
C THR A 123 14.14 1.71 9.66
N LEU A 124 13.19 0.84 10.02
CA LEU A 124 13.12 -0.49 9.43
C LEU A 124 12.84 -0.38 7.93
N GLN A 125 13.79 -0.82 7.12
CA GLN A 125 13.60 -0.88 5.67
C GLN A 125 12.46 -1.83 5.30
N SER A 126 11.66 -1.41 4.31
CA SER A 126 10.60 -2.23 3.74
C SER A 126 11.15 -3.58 3.27
N ASN A 127 10.49 -4.66 3.69
CA ASN A 127 10.84 -6.01 3.27
C ASN A 127 10.36 -6.27 1.84
N THR A 128 11.19 -6.89 1.00
CA THR A 128 10.82 -7.29 -0.37
C THR A 128 9.56 -8.18 -0.39
N LEU A 129 9.45 -9.13 0.58
CA LEU A 129 8.24 -9.94 0.76
C LEU A 129 7.00 -9.09 1.04
N GLY A 130 7.13 -8.00 1.80
CA GLY A 130 6.03 -7.07 2.06
C GLY A 130 5.52 -6.38 0.79
N LYS A 131 6.43 -6.00 -0.10
CA LYS A 131 6.08 -5.40 -1.40
C LYS A 131 5.31 -6.40 -2.27
N TRP A 132 5.82 -7.63 -2.38
CA TRP A 132 5.14 -8.70 -3.13
C TRP A 132 3.78 -9.04 -2.55
N ALA A 133 3.62 -9.07 -1.22
CA ALA A 133 2.34 -9.32 -0.57
C ALA A 133 1.31 -8.24 -0.92
N VAL A 134 1.68 -6.95 -0.89
CA VAL A 134 0.79 -5.84 -1.27
C VAL A 134 0.41 -5.92 -2.75
N THR A 135 1.36 -6.20 -3.64
CA THR A 135 1.09 -6.40 -5.07
C THR A 135 0.13 -7.58 -5.29
N ALA A 136 0.33 -8.69 -4.58
CA ALA A 136 -0.55 -9.85 -4.66
C ALA A 136 -1.98 -9.54 -4.19
N VAL A 137 -2.15 -8.74 -3.14
CA VAL A 137 -3.47 -8.25 -2.68
C VAL A 137 -4.13 -7.41 -3.76
N ALA A 138 -3.40 -6.48 -4.38
CA ALA A 138 -3.93 -5.65 -5.45
C ALA A 138 -4.39 -6.48 -6.66
N LEU A 139 -3.60 -7.47 -7.05
CA LEU A 139 -3.95 -8.42 -8.12
C LEU A 139 -5.17 -9.28 -7.75
N TYR A 140 -5.27 -9.72 -6.50
CA TYR A 140 -6.43 -10.46 -6.02
C TYR A 140 -7.71 -9.62 -6.06
N ILE A 141 -7.65 -8.36 -5.59
CA ILE A 141 -8.79 -7.44 -5.67
C ILE A 141 -9.21 -7.22 -7.13
N LEU A 142 -8.26 -7.00 -8.03
CA LEU A 142 -8.51 -6.85 -9.45
C LEU A 142 -9.16 -8.10 -10.05
N PHE A 143 -8.68 -9.29 -9.67
CA PHE A 143 -9.25 -10.57 -10.10
C PHE A 143 -10.69 -10.73 -9.63
N VAL A 144 -11.00 -10.46 -8.36
CA VAL A 144 -12.35 -10.54 -7.79
C VAL A 144 -13.32 -9.62 -8.54
N VAL A 145 -12.88 -8.43 -8.91
CA VAL A 145 -13.68 -7.49 -9.69
C VAL A 145 -13.86 -7.98 -11.13
N MET A 146 -12.82 -8.56 -11.73
CA MET A 146 -12.83 -9.04 -13.12
C MET A 146 -13.71 -10.27 -13.29
N VAL A 147 -13.57 -11.25 -12.42
CA VAL A 147 -14.29 -12.55 -12.57
C VAL A 147 -15.73 -12.43 -12.09
N TRP A 148 -16.01 -11.58 -11.10
CA TRP A 148 -17.32 -11.29 -10.53
C TRP A 148 -18.07 -12.50 -9.96
N ASP A 149 -17.56 -13.70 -10.15
CA ASP A 149 -18.11 -14.94 -9.64
C ASP A 149 -17.46 -15.31 -8.32
N GLN A 150 -18.27 -15.32 -7.25
CA GLN A 150 -17.80 -15.62 -5.89
C GLN A 150 -17.42 -17.11 -5.71
N ALA A 151 -17.94 -17.98 -6.56
CA ALA A 151 -17.73 -19.41 -6.46
C ALA A 151 -16.57 -19.93 -7.33
N SER A 152 -15.73 -19.02 -7.87
CA SER A 152 -14.64 -19.46 -8.73
C SER A 152 -13.53 -20.11 -7.87
N TRP A 153 -13.21 -21.36 -8.15
CA TRP A 153 -12.09 -22.09 -7.49
C TRP A 153 -10.75 -21.32 -7.60
N ALA A 154 -10.57 -20.58 -8.69
CA ALA A 154 -9.39 -19.73 -8.90
C ALA A 154 -9.35 -18.57 -7.89
N GLY A 155 -10.50 -17.97 -7.57
CA GLY A 155 -10.62 -16.93 -6.54
C GLY A 155 -10.27 -17.45 -5.16
N GLU A 156 -10.70 -18.64 -4.80
CA GLU A 156 -10.37 -19.28 -3.50
C GLU A 156 -8.87 -19.58 -3.40
N ILE A 157 -8.26 -20.12 -4.45
CA ILE A 157 -6.82 -20.37 -4.47
C ILE A 157 -6.05 -19.06 -4.31
N LEU A 158 -6.41 -18.01 -5.06
CA LEU A 158 -5.75 -16.70 -4.96
C LEU A 158 -5.94 -16.09 -3.57
N LEU A 159 -7.11 -16.22 -2.97
CA LEU A 159 -7.38 -15.78 -1.59
C LEU A 159 -6.42 -16.44 -0.61
N ILE A 160 -6.30 -17.77 -0.67
CA ILE A 160 -5.42 -18.55 0.24
C ILE A 160 -3.95 -18.19 0.01
N LEU A 161 -3.52 -18.08 -1.24
CA LEU A 161 -2.14 -17.73 -1.58
C LEU A 161 -1.79 -16.32 -1.09
N THR A 162 -2.66 -15.34 -1.33
CA THR A 162 -2.41 -13.96 -0.88
C THR A 162 -2.47 -13.82 0.63
N ALA A 163 -3.38 -14.53 1.31
CA ALA A 163 -3.43 -14.60 2.77
C ALA A 163 -2.14 -15.22 3.34
N GLY A 164 -1.66 -16.32 2.74
CA GLY A 164 -0.38 -16.93 3.11
C GLY A 164 0.81 -15.99 2.96
N MET A 165 0.87 -15.23 1.86
CA MET A 165 1.90 -14.22 1.63
C MET A 165 1.84 -13.08 2.65
N LEU A 166 0.65 -12.62 3.02
CA LEU A 166 0.45 -11.60 4.06
C LEU A 166 0.96 -12.08 5.42
N ILE A 167 0.58 -13.30 5.82
CA ILE A 167 1.02 -13.89 7.08
C ILE A 167 2.53 -14.08 7.09
N LEU A 168 3.12 -14.63 6.03
CA LEU A 168 4.57 -14.82 5.92
C LEU A 168 5.31 -13.48 6.01
N SER A 169 4.83 -12.47 5.29
CA SER A 169 5.39 -11.12 5.34
C SER A 169 5.32 -10.52 6.74
N PHE A 170 4.21 -10.74 7.45
CA PHE A 170 4.04 -10.28 8.82
C PHE A 170 4.96 -11.00 9.81
N VAL A 171 5.10 -12.32 9.69
CA VAL A 171 6.03 -13.11 10.53
C VAL A 171 7.48 -12.64 10.35
N VAL A 172 7.91 -12.41 9.11
CA VAL A 172 9.26 -11.89 8.84
C VAL A 172 9.45 -10.49 9.44
N TYR A 173 8.43 -9.63 9.35
CA TYR A 173 8.48 -8.31 9.97
C TYR A 173 8.53 -8.40 11.50
N ALA A 174 7.68 -9.24 12.11
CA ALA A 174 7.63 -9.44 13.55
C ALA A 174 8.97 -9.98 14.11
N ARG A 175 9.60 -10.92 13.41
CA ARG A 175 10.95 -11.41 13.78
C ARG A 175 11.98 -10.30 13.78
N ARG A 176 12.00 -9.45 12.74
CA ARG A 176 12.91 -8.30 12.66
C ARG A 176 12.62 -7.28 13.77
N PHE A 177 11.35 -7.01 14.03
CA PHE A 177 10.91 -6.12 15.11
C PHE A 177 11.43 -6.61 16.46
N ILE A 178 11.22 -7.88 16.78
CA ILE A 178 11.68 -8.49 18.04
C ILE A 178 13.22 -8.42 18.14
N ALA A 179 13.94 -8.75 17.07
CA ALA A 179 15.40 -8.72 17.06
C ALA A 179 15.96 -7.32 17.33
N VAL A 180 15.33 -6.27 16.81
CA VAL A 180 15.73 -4.88 17.07
C VAL A 180 15.39 -4.46 18.51
N VAL A 181 14.21 -4.81 19.02
CA VAL A 181 13.76 -4.46 20.36
C VAL A 181 14.56 -5.21 21.43
N SER A 182 14.93 -6.47 21.19
CA SER A 182 15.75 -7.29 22.12
C SER A 182 17.25 -6.97 22.07
N GLY A 183 17.68 -6.04 21.22
CA GLY A 183 19.11 -5.71 21.06
C GLY A 183 19.94 -6.82 20.39
N SER A 184 19.32 -7.88 19.91
CA SER A 184 20.00 -9.03 19.27
C SER A 184 20.43 -8.76 17.83
N ALA A 185 19.92 -7.71 17.18
CA ALA A 185 20.32 -7.29 15.85
C ALA A 185 21.24 -6.09 15.98
N ALA A 186 22.54 -6.31 15.83
CA ALA A 186 23.48 -5.23 15.51
C ALA A 186 22.97 -4.51 14.24
N PRO A 187 23.03 -3.17 14.16
CA PRO A 187 22.60 -2.44 12.96
C PRO A 187 23.54 -2.84 11.81
N SER A 188 23.05 -3.75 10.95
CA SER A 188 23.75 -4.08 9.72
C SER A 188 23.69 -2.82 8.83
N SER A 189 24.88 -2.23 8.65
CA SER A 189 25.19 -1.20 7.65
C SER A 189 24.54 0.17 7.86
N ALA A 190 24.98 0.90 8.87
CA ALA A 190 25.17 2.32 8.70
C ALA A 190 26.19 2.49 7.56
N ALA A 191 25.80 3.17 6.50
CA ALA A 191 26.75 3.64 5.50
C ALA A 191 27.82 4.46 6.24
N THR A 192 29.04 3.97 6.24
CA THR A 192 30.21 4.72 6.67
C THR A 192 30.24 6.01 5.84
N PRO A 193 30.28 7.20 6.48
CA PRO A 193 30.62 8.40 5.74
C PRO A 193 32.04 8.22 5.21
N THR A 194 32.20 8.29 3.91
CA THR A 194 33.51 8.39 3.25
C THR A 194 34.23 9.59 3.87
N PRO A 195 35.46 9.43 4.38
CA PRO A 195 36.25 10.57 4.84
C PRO A 195 36.53 11.44 3.61
N GLU A 196 36.10 12.70 3.68
CA GLU A 196 36.54 13.74 2.76
C GLU A 196 38.05 13.88 2.91
N THR A 197 38.78 13.43 1.90
CA THR A 197 40.19 13.79 1.73
C THR A 197 40.28 15.23 1.23
N HIS A 198 40.94 16.04 2.03
CA HIS A 198 41.37 17.40 1.71
C HIS A 198 42.19 17.49 0.44
#